data_78dd8bc1c101352e176bb6cd96aabb28
#
_entry.id   78dd8bc1c101352e176bb6cd96aabb28
#
_cell.length_a   1.000
_cell.length_b   1.000
_cell.length_c   1.000
_cell.angle_alpha   90.00
_cell.angle_beta   90.00
_cell.angle_gamma   90.00
#
_symmetry.space_group_name_H-M   'P 1'
#
loop_
_entity.id
_entity.type
_entity.pdbx_description
1 polymer ?
#
loop_
_entity_poly.entity_id
_entity_poly.type
_entity_poly.pdbx_seq_one_letter_code
_entity_poly.pdbx_strand_id
1 'polypeptide(L)'
;MLLKEVIDNSIDEFKMKSGDRIEIDVEDNLRVSVRDYGRGIPQGKLVEAVSMLNTGGKYDSKAFKKSVGLNGVGLKAVNALSAHFEVKSYREGKVRSITFEKGELKTDQTDKTKDETGTYVYFEPDNTLFKNYSFHDDIVETMLRNYTYLNAGLTIMYNGRRIKSRNGLEAVSYTHLRAHETEAI
;
A
#
# COMPACT_ATOMS: atom_id res chain seq x y z
N MET A 1 7.04 -0.60 8.26
CA MET A 1 5.98 -1.61 8.45
C MET A 1 4.62 -1.19 7.91
N LEU A 2 4.09 -0.02 8.28
CA LEU A 2 2.79 0.43 7.77
C LEU A 2 2.74 0.58 6.25
N LEU A 3 3.80 1.13 5.66
CA LEU A 3 3.91 1.26 4.20
C LEU A 3 3.84 -0.09 3.50
N LYS A 4 4.47 -1.11 4.06
CA LYS A 4 4.43 -2.47 3.51
C LYS A 4 3.00 -3.00 3.41
N GLU A 5 2.17 -2.78 4.43
CA GLU A 5 0.77 -3.22 4.44
C GLU A 5 -0.04 -2.59 3.31
N VAL A 6 0.19 -1.30 3.06
CA VAL A 6 -0.49 -0.59 1.96
C VAL A 6 0.00 -1.08 0.60
N ILE A 7 1.30 -1.25 0.44
CA ILE A 7 1.88 -1.75 -0.81
C ILE A 7 1.42 -3.18 -1.10
N ASP A 8 1.40 -4.06 -0.10
CA ASP A 8 0.96 -5.44 -0.27
C ASP A 8 -0.46 -5.51 -0.85
N ASN A 9 -1.33 -4.59 -0.43
CA ASN A 9 -2.69 -4.49 -0.97
C ASN A 9 -2.68 -4.18 -2.48
N SER A 10 -1.82 -3.27 -2.91
CA SER A 10 -1.67 -2.92 -4.32
C SER A 10 -0.97 -4.04 -5.12
N ILE A 11 -0.03 -4.75 -4.51
CA ILE A 11 0.63 -5.91 -5.11
C ILE A 11 -0.37 -7.04 -5.36
N ASP A 12 -1.32 -7.26 -4.46
CA ASP A 12 -2.36 -8.26 -4.66
C ASP A 12 -3.20 -7.97 -5.90
N GLU A 13 -3.51 -6.70 -6.18
CA GLU A 13 -4.17 -6.31 -7.43
C GLU A 13 -3.31 -6.63 -8.65
N PHE A 14 -2.02 -6.34 -8.59
CA PHE A 14 -1.08 -6.68 -9.66
C PHE A 14 -1.03 -8.20 -9.91
N LYS A 15 -0.94 -9.01 -8.86
CA LYS A 15 -0.93 -10.48 -8.96
C LYS A 15 -2.21 -11.03 -9.58
N MET A 16 -3.32 -10.35 -9.42
CA MET A 16 -4.59 -10.67 -10.07
C MET A 16 -4.69 -10.11 -11.49
N LYS A 17 -3.58 -9.63 -12.05
CA LYS A 17 -3.49 -9.02 -13.39
C LYS A 17 -4.35 -7.78 -13.55
N SER A 18 -4.59 -7.05 -12.47
CA SER A 18 -5.32 -5.78 -12.46
C SER A 18 -4.37 -4.64 -12.14
N GLY A 19 -4.00 -3.89 -13.18
CA GLY A 19 -3.03 -2.81 -13.07
C GLY A 19 -1.58 -3.30 -13.00
N ASP A 20 -0.66 -2.49 -13.48
CA ASP A 20 0.77 -2.83 -13.56
C ASP A 20 1.66 -1.71 -13.00
N ARG A 21 1.06 -0.65 -12.46
CA ARG A 21 1.77 0.52 -11.93
C ARG A 21 1.30 0.85 -10.53
N ILE A 22 2.25 1.15 -9.66
CA ILE A 22 2.02 1.68 -8.31
C ILE A 22 2.82 2.97 -8.17
N GLU A 23 2.17 4.03 -7.73
CA GLU A 23 2.79 5.33 -7.47
C GLU A 23 2.83 5.56 -5.96
N ILE A 24 4.03 5.80 -5.44
CA ILE A 24 4.28 6.01 -4.01
C ILE A 24 4.96 7.34 -3.83
N ASP A 25 4.40 8.18 -2.97
CA ASP A 25 4.98 9.45 -2.58
C ASP A 25 5.16 9.49 -1.06
N VAL A 26 6.35 9.90 -0.63
CA VAL A 26 6.67 10.13 0.77
C VAL A 26 7.11 11.57 0.91
N GLU A 27 6.35 12.36 1.66
CA GLU A 27 6.60 13.78 1.90
C GLU A 27 7.05 13.98 3.34
N ASP A 28 8.10 14.80 3.52
CA ASP A 28 8.69 15.11 4.84
C ASP A 28 9.05 13.86 5.67
N ASN A 29 9.36 12.76 5.00
CA ASN A 29 9.67 11.46 5.63
C ASN A 29 8.57 10.94 6.58
N LEU A 30 7.34 11.43 6.44
CA LEU A 30 6.24 11.13 7.35
C LEU A 30 4.91 10.88 6.67
N ARG A 31 4.55 11.67 5.67
CA ARG A 31 3.26 11.56 4.96
C ARG A 31 3.42 10.72 3.71
N VAL A 32 2.61 9.68 3.60
CA VAL A 32 2.73 8.68 2.54
C VAL A 32 1.44 8.59 1.75
N SER A 33 1.56 8.52 0.43
CA SER A 33 0.46 8.12 -0.43
C SER A 33 0.86 6.97 -1.34
N VAL A 34 -0.10 6.09 -1.62
CA VAL A 34 0.05 4.96 -2.53
C VAL A 34 -1.16 4.91 -3.46
N ARG A 35 -0.91 5.02 -4.76
CA ARG A 35 -1.93 4.94 -5.81
C ARG A 35 -1.67 3.71 -6.67
N ASP A 36 -2.63 2.79 -6.72
CA ASP A 36 -2.61 1.72 -7.69
C ASP A 36 -3.66 1.95 -8.79
N TYR A 37 -3.59 1.15 -9.83
CA TYR A 37 -4.48 1.19 -10.99
C TYR A 37 -5.18 -0.15 -11.18
N GLY A 38 -5.47 -0.81 -10.06
CA GLY A 38 -6.22 -2.05 -10.02
C GLY A 38 -7.73 -1.84 -10.18
N ARG A 39 -8.50 -2.79 -9.68
CA ARG A 39 -9.98 -2.75 -9.78
C ARG A 39 -10.63 -1.70 -8.88
N GLY A 40 -9.92 -1.21 -7.90
CA GLY A 40 -10.47 -0.39 -6.82
C GLY A 40 -11.23 -1.24 -5.80
N ILE A 41 -11.23 -0.82 -4.54
CA ILE A 41 -12.02 -1.45 -3.50
C ILE A 41 -13.51 -1.21 -3.81
N PRO A 42 -14.38 -2.22 -3.73
CA PRO A 42 -15.82 -2.01 -3.94
C PRO A 42 -16.34 -0.86 -3.06
N GLN A 43 -16.95 0.14 -3.70
CA GLN A 43 -17.29 1.40 -3.02
C GLN A 43 -18.30 1.20 -1.89
N GLY A 44 -19.23 0.27 -2.04
CA GLY A 44 -20.21 -0.06 -0.99
C GLY A 44 -19.61 -0.75 0.24
N LYS A 45 -18.38 -1.27 0.12
CA LYS A 45 -17.64 -1.94 1.21
C LYS A 45 -16.41 -1.17 1.67
N LEU A 46 -16.22 0.05 1.18
CA LEU A 46 -14.99 0.80 1.41
C LEU A 46 -14.74 1.08 2.89
N VAL A 47 -15.76 1.51 3.64
CA VAL A 47 -15.65 1.76 5.09
C VAL A 47 -15.27 0.47 5.82
N GLU A 48 -15.94 -0.63 5.53
CA GLU A 48 -15.67 -1.93 6.17
C GLU A 48 -14.26 -2.43 5.86
N ALA A 49 -13.76 -2.18 4.66
CA ALA A 49 -12.45 -2.64 4.23
C ALA A 49 -11.31 -1.95 4.98
N VAL A 50 -11.49 -0.71 5.43
CA VAL A 50 -10.43 0.11 6.01
C VAL A 50 -10.65 0.47 7.48
N SER A 51 -11.76 0.05 8.08
CA SER A 51 -12.15 0.52 9.41
C SER A 51 -12.67 -0.62 10.27
N MET A 52 -12.53 -0.45 11.60
CA MET A 52 -13.02 -1.38 12.62
C MET A 52 -14.34 -0.89 13.24
N LEU A 53 -15.04 0.07 12.63
CA LEU A 53 -16.20 0.76 13.19
C LEU A 53 -17.37 -0.16 13.56
N ASN A 54 -17.47 -1.35 12.97
CA ASN A 54 -18.59 -2.26 13.16
C ASN A 54 -18.34 -3.37 14.18
N THR A 55 -17.24 -3.35 14.91
CA THR A 55 -16.89 -4.42 15.83
C THR A 55 -17.52 -4.27 17.22
N GLY A 56 -18.35 -3.24 17.48
CA GLY A 56 -19.22 -3.12 18.65
C GLY A 56 -18.55 -3.22 20.03
N GLY A 57 -17.23 -3.28 20.10
CA GLY A 57 -16.45 -3.48 21.30
C GLY A 57 -15.33 -2.48 21.45
N LYS A 58 -14.87 -2.31 22.68
CA LYS A 58 -13.68 -1.54 22.97
C LYS A 58 -12.49 -2.13 22.21
N TYR A 59 -11.83 -1.29 21.46
CA TYR A 59 -10.65 -1.60 20.70
C TYR A 59 -9.55 -2.19 21.59
N ASP A 60 -9.28 -3.47 21.44
CA ASP A 60 -8.15 -4.11 22.11
C ASP A 60 -6.88 -3.93 21.25
N SER A 61 -6.10 -2.92 21.58
CA SER A 61 -4.85 -2.60 20.89
C SER A 61 -3.82 -3.74 20.93
N LYS A 62 -3.91 -4.64 21.92
CA LYS A 62 -3.01 -5.81 22.03
C LYS A 62 -3.41 -6.95 21.10
N ALA A 63 -4.71 -7.25 21.01
CA ALA A 63 -5.22 -8.24 20.06
C ALA A 63 -4.99 -7.77 18.63
N PHE A 64 -5.11 -6.48 18.39
CA PHE A 64 -4.89 -5.87 17.10
C PHE A 64 -3.42 -5.90 16.65
N LYS A 65 -2.48 -5.62 17.55
CA LYS A 65 -1.04 -5.78 17.25
C LYS A 65 -0.66 -7.21 16.90
N LYS A 66 -1.37 -8.20 17.41
CA LYS A 66 -1.18 -9.62 17.07
C LYS A 66 -1.80 -10.00 15.72
N SER A 67 -2.84 -9.29 15.29
CA SER A 67 -3.50 -9.55 14.02
C SER A 67 -2.86 -8.82 12.82
N VAL A 68 -1.92 -7.91 13.07
CA VAL A 68 -1.13 -7.24 12.04
C VAL A 68 -0.24 -8.29 11.34
N GLY A 69 -0.61 -8.69 10.15
CA GLY A 69 0.04 -9.75 9.38
C GLY A 69 -0.91 -10.84 8.89
N LEU A 70 -2.18 -10.80 9.31
CA LEU A 70 -3.22 -11.64 8.74
C LEU A 70 -3.85 -10.94 7.52
N ASN A 71 -4.03 -11.68 6.43
CA ASN A 71 -4.63 -11.17 5.20
C ASN A 71 -5.99 -10.51 5.46
N GLY A 72 -6.20 -9.31 4.93
CA GLY A 72 -7.46 -8.57 5.02
C GLY A 72 -7.56 -7.57 6.16
N VAL A 73 -6.56 -7.45 7.05
CA VAL A 73 -6.57 -6.47 8.15
C VAL A 73 -5.51 -5.37 8.00
N GLY A 74 -4.66 -5.44 6.98
CA GLY A 74 -3.54 -4.51 6.80
C GLY A 74 -3.95 -3.05 6.74
N LEU A 75 -4.93 -2.70 5.89
CA LEU A 75 -5.42 -1.31 5.78
C LEU A 75 -6.14 -0.85 7.05
N LYS A 76 -6.86 -1.72 7.72
CA LYS A 76 -7.51 -1.42 9.00
C LYS A 76 -6.48 -1.06 10.07
N ALA A 77 -5.36 -1.79 10.08
CA ALA A 77 -4.24 -1.52 10.96
C ALA A 77 -3.60 -0.17 10.69
N VAL A 78 -3.33 0.13 9.43
CA VAL A 78 -2.74 1.40 9.02
C VAL A 78 -3.63 2.57 9.44
N ASN A 79 -4.94 2.48 9.17
CA ASN A 79 -5.90 3.49 9.57
C ASN A 79 -5.88 3.73 11.10
N ALA A 80 -5.98 2.67 11.88
CA ALA A 80 -6.04 2.77 13.32
C ALA A 80 -4.76 3.35 13.94
N LEU A 81 -3.61 3.14 13.31
CA LEU A 81 -2.30 3.59 13.78
C LEU A 81 -1.86 4.93 13.17
N SER A 82 -2.76 5.58 12.42
CA SER A 82 -2.48 6.84 11.73
C SER A 82 -3.21 8.01 12.40
N ALA A 83 -2.53 9.14 12.50
CA ALA A 83 -3.14 10.40 12.90
C ALA A 83 -4.14 10.86 11.83
N HIS A 84 -3.77 10.70 10.56
CA HIS A 84 -4.61 11.00 9.40
C HIS A 84 -4.56 9.83 8.43
N PHE A 85 -5.72 9.43 7.92
CA PHE A 85 -5.85 8.37 6.94
C PHE A 85 -6.92 8.76 5.93
N GLU A 86 -6.63 8.61 4.64
CA GLU A 86 -7.58 8.81 3.56
C GLU A 86 -7.54 7.62 2.61
N VAL A 87 -8.70 7.15 2.20
CA VAL A 87 -8.83 6.16 1.14
C VAL A 87 -9.75 6.68 0.06
N LYS A 88 -9.37 6.49 -1.20
CA LYS A 88 -10.20 6.78 -2.37
C LYS A 88 -10.30 5.52 -3.22
N SER A 89 -11.51 5.17 -3.60
CA SER A 89 -11.76 4.09 -4.55
C SER A 89 -12.35 4.66 -5.84
N TYR A 90 -11.65 4.43 -6.94
CA TYR A 90 -12.04 4.85 -8.29
C TYR A 90 -12.63 3.65 -9.02
N ARG A 91 -13.94 3.68 -9.23
CA ARG A 91 -14.67 2.61 -9.94
C ARG A 91 -15.83 3.19 -10.73
N GLU A 92 -16.03 2.69 -11.93
CA GLU A 92 -17.22 2.97 -12.75
C GLU A 92 -17.51 4.47 -12.93
N GLY A 93 -16.44 5.26 -13.13
CA GLY A 93 -16.57 6.70 -13.34
C GLY A 93 -16.89 7.51 -12.08
N LYS A 94 -16.76 6.90 -10.90
CA LYS A 94 -16.98 7.56 -9.60
C LYS A 94 -15.76 7.36 -8.69
N VAL A 95 -15.55 8.34 -7.82
CA VAL A 95 -14.56 8.24 -6.73
C VAL A 95 -15.28 8.42 -5.40
N ARG A 96 -15.17 7.44 -4.52
CA ARG A 96 -15.57 7.59 -3.11
C ARG A 96 -14.33 7.86 -2.28
N SER A 97 -14.33 8.97 -1.55
CA SER A 97 -13.25 9.46 -0.72
C SER A 97 -13.68 9.47 0.73
N ILE A 98 -12.93 8.80 1.59
CA ILE A 98 -13.23 8.70 3.01
C ILE A 98 -12.01 9.09 3.81
N THR A 99 -12.18 9.95 4.81
CA THR A 99 -11.08 10.36 5.70
C THR A 99 -11.34 9.94 7.13
N PHE A 100 -10.26 9.65 7.84
CA PHE A 100 -10.25 9.26 9.24
C PHE A 100 -9.18 10.04 9.98
N GLU A 101 -9.41 10.30 11.25
CA GLU A 101 -8.40 10.81 12.17
C GLU A 101 -8.35 9.89 13.38
N LYS A 102 -7.17 9.31 13.65
CA LYS A 102 -6.95 8.34 14.74
C LYS A 102 -8.00 7.21 14.73
N GLY A 103 -8.29 6.70 13.54
CA GLY A 103 -9.27 5.63 13.33
C GLY A 103 -10.73 6.05 13.34
N GLU A 104 -11.04 7.32 13.60
CA GLU A 104 -12.41 7.85 13.63
C GLU A 104 -12.78 8.45 12.27
N LEU A 105 -13.92 8.02 11.72
CA LEU A 105 -14.43 8.52 10.45
C LEU A 105 -14.78 10.01 10.54
N LYS A 106 -14.26 10.81 9.61
CA LYS A 106 -14.50 12.27 9.55
C LYS A 106 -15.31 12.68 8.33
N THR A 107 -14.96 12.23 7.14
CA THR A 107 -15.67 12.59 5.91
C THR A 107 -15.89 11.37 5.03
N ASP A 108 -16.97 11.41 4.26
CA ASP A 108 -17.32 10.39 3.28
C ASP A 108 -18.06 11.08 2.13
N GLN A 109 -17.46 11.06 0.96
CA GLN A 109 -17.96 11.79 -0.20
C GLN A 109 -17.78 10.96 -1.47
N THR A 110 -18.79 11.02 -2.34
CA THR A 110 -18.73 10.36 -3.66
C THR A 110 -18.94 11.41 -4.76
N ASP A 111 -18.03 11.42 -5.74
CA ASP A 111 -18.06 12.34 -6.86
C ASP A 111 -17.89 11.57 -8.17
N LYS A 112 -18.28 12.20 -9.28
CA LYS A 112 -17.94 11.73 -10.61
C LYS A 112 -16.46 12.02 -10.89
N THR A 113 -15.82 11.13 -11.63
CA THR A 113 -14.42 11.31 -12.00
C THR A 113 -14.13 10.72 -13.38
N LYS A 114 -13.10 11.27 -14.04
CA LYS A 114 -12.52 10.72 -15.27
C LYS A 114 -11.21 9.99 -14.97
N ASP A 115 -10.77 9.96 -13.71
CA ASP A 115 -9.54 9.30 -13.31
C ASP A 115 -9.64 7.78 -13.49
N GLU A 116 -8.50 7.16 -13.73
CA GLU A 116 -8.41 5.73 -13.93
C GLU A 116 -8.84 4.95 -12.69
N THR A 117 -9.47 3.80 -12.92
CA THR A 117 -9.87 2.85 -11.88
C THR A 117 -8.67 2.45 -11.00
N GLY A 118 -8.91 2.29 -9.72
CA GLY A 118 -7.89 1.87 -8.76
C GLY A 118 -8.17 2.37 -7.36
N THR A 119 -7.14 2.30 -6.52
CA THR A 119 -7.22 2.71 -5.11
C THR A 119 -6.11 3.70 -4.78
N TYR A 120 -6.45 4.68 -3.97
CA TYR A 120 -5.52 5.64 -3.40
C TYR A 120 -5.61 5.56 -1.88
N VAL A 121 -4.46 5.45 -1.23
CA VAL A 121 -4.36 5.49 0.24
C VAL A 121 -3.35 6.55 0.63
N TYR A 122 -3.74 7.41 1.53
CA TYR A 122 -2.87 8.39 2.18
C TYR A 122 -2.87 8.14 3.68
N PHE A 123 -1.71 8.17 4.30
CA PHE A 123 -1.63 8.06 5.75
C PHE A 123 -0.45 8.83 6.35
N GLU A 124 -0.64 9.27 7.57
CA GLU A 124 0.38 9.86 8.42
C GLU A 124 0.37 9.12 9.75
N PRO A 125 1.46 8.42 10.12
CA PRO A 125 1.52 7.67 11.38
C PRO A 125 1.25 8.57 12.60
N ASP A 126 0.57 8.02 13.60
CA ASP A 126 0.29 8.73 14.84
C ASP A 126 1.57 8.83 15.69
N ASN A 127 2.08 10.06 15.88
CA ASN A 127 3.30 10.31 16.62
C ASN A 127 3.16 10.08 18.13
N THR A 128 1.95 9.94 18.65
CA THR A 128 1.73 9.56 20.05
C THR A 128 1.94 8.06 20.27
N LEU A 129 1.75 7.25 19.21
CA LEU A 129 1.97 5.81 19.21
C LEU A 129 3.38 5.44 18.75
N PHE A 130 3.97 6.23 17.87
CA PHE A 130 5.29 6.01 17.27
C PHE A 130 6.16 7.25 17.50
N LYS A 131 6.87 7.31 18.60
CA LYS A 131 7.77 8.45 18.88
C LYS A 131 8.90 8.48 17.86
N ASN A 132 9.12 9.65 17.26
CA ASN A 132 10.18 9.90 16.29
C ASN A 132 10.12 8.96 15.05
N TYR A 133 8.91 8.55 14.66
CA TYR A 133 8.72 7.75 13.46
C TYR A 133 9.03 8.58 12.21
N SER A 134 9.92 8.06 11.38
CA SER A 134 10.19 8.64 10.06
C SER A 134 10.50 7.54 9.06
N PHE A 135 10.17 7.79 7.79
CA PHE A 135 10.52 6.90 6.70
C PHE A 135 11.92 7.27 6.21
N HIS A 136 12.81 6.29 6.18
CA HIS A 136 14.16 6.46 5.65
C HIS A 136 14.15 6.12 4.16
N ASP A 137 14.54 7.08 3.33
CA ASP A 137 14.49 6.99 1.86
C ASP A 137 15.23 5.75 1.33
N ASP A 138 16.41 5.47 1.83
CA ASP A 138 17.22 4.32 1.43
C ASP A 138 16.55 2.98 1.76
N ILE A 139 15.91 2.88 2.91
CA ILE A 139 15.17 1.68 3.34
C ILE A 139 13.93 1.49 2.47
N VAL A 140 13.18 2.56 2.24
CA VAL A 140 11.99 2.53 1.37
C VAL A 140 12.39 2.12 -0.05
N GLU A 141 13.39 2.75 -0.62
CA GLU A 141 13.86 2.45 -1.98
C GLU A 141 14.32 0.98 -2.12
N THR A 142 15.06 0.46 -1.14
CA THR A 142 15.48 -0.95 -1.12
C THR A 142 14.28 -1.88 -1.10
N MET A 143 13.29 -1.60 -0.27
CA MET A 143 12.05 -2.37 -0.21
C MET A 143 11.32 -2.36 -1.54
N LEU A 144 11.19 -1.19 -2.18
CA LEU A 144 10.50 -1.06 -3.46
C LEU A 144 11.23 -1.78 -4.60
N ARG A 145 12.56 -1.77 -4.59
CA ARG A 145 13.36 -2.55 -5.54
C ARG A 145 13.11 -4.05 -5.39
N ASN A 146 12.98 -4.54 -4.17
CA ASN A 146 12.65 -5.94 -3.90
C ASN A 146 11.27 -6.30 -4.47
N TYR A 147 10.28 -5.43 -4.33
CA TYR A 147 8.95 -5.64 -4.93
C TYR A 147 9.02 -5.71 -6.45
N THR A 148 9.75 -4.82 -7.10
CA THR A 148 9.91 -4.86 -8.56
C THR A 148 10.68 -6.09 -9.03
N TYR A 149 11.65 -6.54 -8.25
CA TYR A 149 12.39 -7.77 -8.54
C TYR A 149 11.50 -9.02 -8.46
N LEU A 150 10.67 -9.12 -7.43
CA LEU A 150 9.79 -10.27 -7.19
C LEU A 150 8.54 -10.29 -8.07
N ASN A 151 8.18 -9.16 -8.69
CA ASN A 151 6.96 -9.01 -9.48
C ASN A 151 7.31 -8.49 -10.88
N ALA A 152 7.70 -9.39 -11.77
CA ALA A 152 8.05 -9.05 -13.14
C ALA A 152 6.91 -8.33 -13.86
N GLY A 153 7.20 -7.21 -14.51
CA GLY A 153 6.21 -6.38 -15.20
C GLY A 153 5.59 -5.29 -14.34
N LEU A 154 5.83 -5.29 -13.03
CA LEU A 154 5.37 -4.23 -12.14
C LEU A 154 6.25 -2.99 -12.28
N THR A 155 5.62 -1.83 -12.47
CA THR A 155 6.27 -0.53 -12.42
C THR A 155 5.95 0.17 -11.11
N ILE A 156 6.97 0.58 -10.38
CA ILE A 156 6.82 1.41 -9.18
C ILE A 156 7.44 2.77 -9.44
N MET A 157 6.64 3.83 -9.24
CA MET A 157 7.10 5.21 -9.24
C MET A 157 7.22 5.66 -7.78
N TYR A 158 8.39 6.13 -7.41
CA TYR A 158 8.68 6.60 -6.05
C TYR A 158 9.14 8.04 -6.08
N ASN A 159 8.35 8.95 -5.51
CA ASN A 159 8.59 10.40 -5.56
C ASN A 159 8.89 10.89 -6.99
N GLY A 160 8.11 10.40 -7.96
CA GLY A 160 8.26 10.76 -9.38
C GLY A 160 9.38 10.04 -10.11
N ARG A 161 10.13 9.14 -9.47
CA ARG A 161 11.21 8.36 -10.10
C ARG A 161 10.79 6.91 -10.27
N ARG A 162 11.06 6.34 -11.43
CA ARG A 162 10.86 4.91 -11.66
C ARG A 162 11.89 4.10 -10.89
N ILE A 163 11.42 3.18 -10.04
CA ILE A 163 12.29 2.24 -9.34
C ILE A 163 12.65 1.10 -10.30
N LYS A 164 13.95 0.90 -10.51
CA LYS A 164 14.48 -0.21 -11.28
C LYS A 164 15.14 -1.19 -10.32
N SER A 165 14.87 -2.48 -10.48
CA SER A 165 15.69 -3.49 -9.82
C SER A 165 17.14 -3.32 -10.31
N ARG A 166 18.11 -3.41 -9.39
CA ARG A 166 19.52 -3.09 -9.69
C ARG A 166 20.09 -3.85 -10.88
N ASN A 167 19.51 -4.98 -11.23
CA ASN A 167 19.95 -5.85 -12.28
C ASN A 167 18.80 -6.33 -13.19
N GLY A 168 17.57 -5.84 -13.00
CA GLY A 168 16.40 -6.13 -13.83
C GLY A 168 16.23 -7.62 -14.17
N LEU A 169 15.64 -7.86 -15.34
CA LEU A 169 15.54 -9.19 -15.93
C LEU A 169 16.92 -9.83 -16.21
N GLU A 170 17.96 -9.02 -16.43
CA GLU A 170 19.31 -9.51 -16.67
C GLU A 170 19.91 -10.21 -15.44
N ALA A 171 19.61 -9.76 -14.22
CA ALA A 171 20.12 -10.42 -13.04
C ALA A 171 19.39 -11.71 -12.71
N VAL A 172 18.09 -11.79 -12.98
CA VAL A 172 17.35 -13.04 -12.85
C VAL A 172 17.89 -14.05 -13.84
N SER A 173 18.09 -13.64 -15.08
CA SER A 173 18.71 -14.46 -16.13
C SER A 173 20.12 -14.89 -15.77
N TYR A 174 20.94 -13.98 -15.26
CA TYR A 174 22.32 -14.27 -14.85
C TYR A 174 22.40 -15.18 -13.62
N THR A 175 21.51 -15.02 -12.66
CA THR A 175 21.43 -15.88 -11.48
C THR A 175 20.99 -17.29 -11.86
N HIS A 176 20.06 -17.43 -12.79
CA HIS A 176 19.65 -18.73 -13.34
C HIS A 176 20.74 -19.39 -14.15
N LEU A 177 21.44 -18.67 -15.00
CA LEU A 177 22.58 -19.18 -15.77
C LEU A 177 23.71 -19.67 -14.87
N ARG A 178 24.03 -18.92 -13.80
CA ARG A 178 25.05 -19.33 -12.84
C ARG A 178 24.64 -20.57 -12.03
N ALA A 179 23.38 -20.71 -11.68
CA ALA A 179 22.87 -21.91 -11.02
C ALA A 179 22.99 -23.13 -11.94
N HIS A 180 22.70 -22.99 -13.23
CA HIS A 180 22.88 -24.05 -14.23
C HIS A 180 24.33 -24.40 -14.48
N GLU A 181 25.24 -23.43 -14.50
CA GLU A 181 26.68 -23.67 -14.63
C GLU A 181 27.27 -24.40 -13.44
N THR A 182 26.75 -24.17 -12.23
CA THR A 182 27.20 -24.83 -11.02
C THR A 182 26.69 -26.28 -10.93
N GLU A 183 25.56 -26.60 -11.51
CA GLU A 183 25.00 -27.95 -11.57
C GLU A 183 25.64 -28.79 -12.69
N ALA A 184 26.29 -28.17 -13.69
CA ALA A 184 26.94 -28.84 -14.80
C ALA A 184 28.40 -29.24 -14.52
N ILE A 185 28.94 -28.86 -13.39
CA ILE A 185 30.28 -29.23 -12.92
C ILE A 185 30.19 -30.28 -11.81
#